data_33ec7a1571dec3abe558ac298bbcffef
#
_entry.id   33ec7a1571dec3abe558ac298bbcffef
#
_cell.length_a   1.000
_cell.length_b   1.000
_cell.length_c   1.000
_cell.angle_alpha   90.00
_cell.angle_beta   90.00
_cell.angle_gamma   90.00
#
_symmetry.space_group_name_H-M   'P 1'
#
loop_
_entity.id
_entity.type
_entity.pdbx_description
1 polymer ?
#
loop_
_entity_poly.entity_id
_entity_poly.type
_entity_poly.pdbx_seq_one_letter_code
_entity_poly.pdbx_strand_id
1 'polypeptide(L)'
;MSVTHFGVRVREKPGNHINKDTYLSAKPEGMFGWKEEHYPVQLKKASLNYDLNMSYFASIKQDDFDSFLSTIVNKYKFNECHDLNELSSVEGVYMIVLDEFKQIYIGIASDIKRRIMAHWSKQKSLERLIFGDVCNSILSIDSFGAFDTTRVYYIKTYSTYSMEEKIVKRLDTRFSLNRTAGGIGSSVTFTDDSTTAVIAVTANRRTRALIEFLNIDDLKSIVSEKEMKCYLDRYPELRRKLEDNP
;
A
#
# COMPACT_ATOMS: atom_id res chain seq x y z
N MET A 1 -19.23 15.21 -13.99
CA MET A 1 -19.85 15.95 -12.85
C MET A 1 -18.81 16.13 -11.75
N SER A 2 -19.09 16.90 -10.71
CA SER A 2 -18.22 16.99 -9.52
C SER A 2 -19.10 16.77 -8.28
N VAL A 3 -18.56 16.04 -7.32
CA VAL A 3 -19.21 15.71 -6.04
C VAL A 3 -18.42 16.34 -4.91
N THR A 4 -19.09 16.74 -3.86
CA THR A 4 -18.42 17.19 -2.62
C THR A 4 -18.10 15.95 -1.77
N HIS A 5 -16.83 15.78 -1.42
CA HIS A 5 -16.37 14.68 -0.59
C HIS A 5 -15.44 15.25 0.48
N PHE A 6 -15.73 15.03 1.75
CA PHE A 6 -15.07 15.71 2.88
C PHE A 6 -14.90 17.22 2.67
N GLY A 7 -15.99 17.93 2.30
CA GLY A 7 -15.99 19.39 2.11
C GLY A 7 -15.24 19.91 0.88
N VAL A 8 -14.55 19.04 0.12
CA VAL A 8 -13.80 19.44 -1.09
C VAL A 8 -14.49 18.94 -2.36
N ARG A 9 -14.37 19.73 -3.45
CA ARG A 9 -14.91 19.32 -4.75
C ARG A 9 -13.99 18.29 -5.41
N VAL A 10 -14.53 17.12 -5.68
CA VAL A 10 -13.86 16.04 -6.41
C VAL A 10 -14.52 15.88 -7.78
N ARG A 11 -13.75 15.99 -8.87
CA ARG A 11 -14.25 15.72 -10.21
C ARG A 11 -14.42 14.21 -10.38
N GLU A 12 -15.60 13.78 -10.79
CA GLU A 12 -15.84 12.37 -11.11
C GLU A 12 -14.98 11.92 -12.29
N LYS A 13 -14.24 10.84 -12.06
CA LYS A 13 -13.41 10.15 -13.05
C LYS A 13 -13.26 8.68 -12.65
N PRO A 14 -12.96 7.77 -13.61
CA PRO A 14 -12.81 6.33 -13.29
C PRO A 14 -11.82 6.03 -12.15
N GLY A 15 -10.75 6.81 -12.02
CA GLY A 15 -9.73 6.62 -10.98
C GLY A 15 -10.13 7.14 -9.58
N ASN A 16 -11.38 7.56 -9.34
CA ASN A 16 -11.84 7.94 -8.00
C ASN A 16 -12.19 6.72 -7.13
N HIS A 17 -12.37 5.56 -7.74
CA HIS A 17 -12.38 4.26 -7.10
C HIS A 17 -11.27 3.41 -7.69
N ILE A 18 -10.60 2.64 -6.83
CA ILE A 18 -9.60 1.69 -7.30
C ILE A 18 -10.29 0.62 -8.16
N ASN A 19 -9.74 0.39 -9.34
CA ASN A 19 -10.12 -0.74 -10.16
C ASN A 19 -8.88 -1.25 -10.92
N LYS A 20 -8.95 -2.47 -11.43
CA LYS A 20 -7.80 -3.14 -12.04
C LYS A 20 -7.27 -2.37 -13.26
N ASP A 21 -8.14 -1.82 -14.09
CA ASP A 21 -7.74 -1.12 -15.31
C ASP A 21 -6.98 0.18 -14.97
N THR A 22 -7.48 0.98 -14.03
CA THR A 22 -6.80 2.20 -13.58
C THR A 22 -5.50 1.88 -12.86
N TYR A 23 -5.46 0.82 -12.05
CA TYR A 23 -4.24 0.36 -11.39
C TYR A 23 -3.17 -0.05 -12.39
N LEU A 24 -3.54 -0.81 -13.42
CA LEU A 24 -2.62 -1.28 -14.46
C LEU A 24 -2.28 -0.22 -15.51
N SER A 25 -3.00 0.91 -15.56
CA SER A 25 -2.68 2.04 -16.46
C SER A 25 -1.48 2.88 -15.99
N ALA A 26 -0.85 2.49 -14.90
CA ALA A 26 0.36 3.13 -14.37
C ALA A 26 1.48 3.14 -15.42
N LYS A 27 2.05 4.34 -15.63
CA LYS A 27 3.14 4.51 -16.59
C LYS A 27 4.49 4.29 -15.91
N PRO A 28 5.51 3.81 -16.64
CA PRO A 28 6.89 3.79 -16.14
C PRO A 28 7.39 5.23 -15.91
N GLU A 29 8.16 5.41 -14.85
CA GLU A 29 8.82 6.71 -14.57
C GLU A 29 10.07 6.93 -15.45
N GLY A 30 10.53 5.90 -16.14
CA GLY A 30 11.79 5.96 -16.91
C GLY A 30 13.04 6.08 -16.01
N MET A 31 12.88 5.95 -14.71
CA MET A 31 13.96 6.00 -13.74
C MET A 31 14.74 4.68 -13.73
N PHE A 32 16.05 4.71 -13.69
CA PHE A 32 16.96 3.55 -13.65
C PHE A 32 17.10 2.73 -14.93
N GLY A 33 16.93 3.33 -16.12
CA GLY A 33 17.20 2.63 -17.39
C GLY A 33 16.30 1.42 -17.62
N TRP A 34 15.06 1.50 -17.17
CA TRP A 34 14.07 0.45 -17.37
C TRP A 34 13.92 0.21 -18.88
N LYS A 35 14.19 -1.03 -19.28
CA LYS A 35 14.04 -1.44 -20.66
C LYS A 35 12.58 -1.79 -20.93
N GLU A 36 12.07 -1.41 -22.09
CA GLU A 36 10.70 -1.72 -22.52
C GLU A 36 10.39 -3.22 -22.48
N GLU A 37 11.41 -4.07 -22.66
CA GLU A 37 11.29 -5.53 -22.58
C GLU A 37 10.79 -6.05 -21.22
N HIS A 38 11.00 -5.31 -20.13
CA HIS A 38 10.54 -5.70 -18.78
C HIS A 38 9.09 -5.28 -18.49
N TYR A 39 8.54 -4.41 -19.34
CA TYR A 39 7.20 -3.86 -19.13
C TYR A 39 6.10 -4.94 -19.07
N PRO A 40 6.04 -5.91 -20.01
CA PRO A 40 4.99 -6.94 -19.97
C PRO A 40 5.03 -7.81 -18.71
N VAL A 41 6.23 -8.16 -18.25
CA VAL A 41 6.41 -8.97 -17.02
C VAL A 41 5.97 -8.19 -15.80
N GLN A 42 6.36 -6.92 -15.69
CA GLN A 42 5.96 -6.08 -14.57
C GLN A 42 4.45 -5.83 -14.54
N LEU A 43 3.83 -5.68 -15.69
CA LEU A 43 2.38 -5.52 -15.81
C LEU A 43 1.64 -6.78 -15.32
N LYS A 44 2.14 -7.97 -15.70
CA LYS A 44 1.62 -9.25 -15.19
C LYS A 44 1.81 -9.36 -13.67
N LYS A 45 3.01 -9.02 -13.16
CA LYS A 45 3.28 -8.97 -11.70
C LYS A 45 2.32 -8.01 -10.99
N ALA A 46 2.07 -6.83 -11.55
CA ALA A 46 1.13 -5.87 -10.99
C ALA A 46 -0.31 -6.41 -11.02
N SER A 47 -0.74 -7.05 -12.10
CA SER A 47 -2.05 -7.69 -12.20
C SER A 47 -2.26 -8.74 -11.10
N LEU A 48 -1.29 -9.65 -10.95
CA LEU A 48 -1.35 -10.68 -9.91
C LEU A 48 -1.35 -10.05 -8.50
N ASN A 49 -0.51 -9.04 -8.28
CA ASN A 49 -0.47 -8.32 -6.99
C ASN A 49 -1.83 -7.68 -6.64
N TYR A 50 -2.50 -7.07 -7.64
CA TYR A 50 -3.85 -6.53 -7.46
C TYR A 50 -4.84 -7.60 -7.01
N ASP A 51 -4.91 -8.71 -7.75
CA ASP A 51 -5.85 -9.81 -7.48
C ASP A 51 -5.61 -10.44 -6.10
N LEU A 52 -4.35 -10.66 -5.73
CA LEU A 52 -3.98 -11.19 -4.41
C LEU A 52 -4.43 -10.26 -3.27
N ASN A 53 -4.21 -8.96 -3.41
CA ASN A 53 -4.65 -8.00 -2.39
C ASN A 53 -6.18 -7.91 -2.30
N MET A 54 -6.90 -7.91 -3.43
CA MET A 54 -8.38 -7.89 -3.42
C MET A 54 -8.95 -9.15 -2.77
N SER A 55 -8.41 -10.33 -3.08
CA SER A 55 -8.79 -11.59 -2.43
C SER A 55 -8.52 -11.55 -0.92
N TYR A 56 -7.37 -11.02 -0.53
CA TYR A 56 -7.04 -10.84 0.88
C TYR A 56 -8.02 -9.89 1.59
N PHE A 57 -8.33 -8.73 1.01
CA PHE A 57 -9.26 -7.76 1.61
C PHE A 57 -10.67 -8.35 1.78
N ALA A 58 -11.11 -9.15 0.80
CA ALA A 58 -12.39 -9.85 0.87
C ALA A 58 -12.44 -10.88 2.01
N SER A 59 -11.31 -11.48 2.38
CA SER A 59 -11.22 -12.48 3.46
C SER A 59 -11.29 -11.90 4.87
N ILE A 60 -11.06 -10.59 5.02
CA ILE A 60 -11.05 -9.92 6.34
C ILE A 60 -12.48 -9.77 6.86
N LYS A 61 -12.69 -10.15 8.13
CA LYS A 61 -13.97 -9.98 8.81
C LYS A 61 -14.16 -8.52 9.23
N GLN A 62 -15.37 -8.00 9.03
CA GLN A 62 -15.73 -6.63 9.38
C GLN A 62 -15.57 -6.36 10.88
N ASP A 63 -16.07 -7.25 11.73
CA ASP A 63 -16.02 -7.08 13.19
C ASP A 63 -14.58 -6.98 13.73
N ASP A 64 -13.65 -7.75 13.14
CA ASP A 64 -12.23 -7.69 13.51
C ASP A 64 -11.63 -6.31 13.15
N PHE A 65 -12.00 -5.78 11.98
CA PHE A 65 -11.56 -4.47 11.53
C PHE A 65 -12.12 -3.33 12.39
N ASP A 66 -13.41 -3.37 12.69
CA ASP A 66 -14.09 -2.33 13.49
C ASP A 66 -13.54 -2.30 14.92
N SER A 67 -13.30 -3.46 15.51
CA SER A 67 -12.66 -3.58 16.84
C SER A 67 -11.24 -3.02 16.84
N PHE A 68 -10.46 -3.36 15.83
CA PHE A 68 -9.11 -2.83 15.65
C PHE A 68 -9.12 -1.30 15.49
N LEU A 69 -9.94 -0.76 14.58
CA LEU A 69 -10.02 0.66 14.30
C LEU A 69 -10.43 1.45 15.55
N SER A 70 -11.47 1.00 16.24
CA SER A 70 -11.92 1.60 17.50
C SER A 70 -10.79 1.64 18.54
N THR A 71 -10.04 0.55 18.67
CA THR A 71 -8.90 0.48 19.59
C THR A 71 -7.82 1.51 19.24
N ILE A 72 -7.47 1.66 17.96
CA ILE A 72 -6.44 2.62 17.52
C ILE A 72 -6.92 4.06 17.70
N VAL A 73 -8.16 4.37 17.29
CA VAL A 73 -8.74 5.71 17.44
C VAL A 73 -8.73 6.14 18.91
N ASN A 74 -9.24 5.30 19.81
CA ASN A 74 -9.33 5.62 21.23
C ASN A 74 -7.96 5.71 21.90
N LYS A 75 -7.05 4.78 21.61
CA LYS A 75 -5.71 4.72 22.23
C LYS A 75 -4.87 5.94 21.92
N TYR A 76 -4.94 6.45 20.69
CA TYR A 76 -4.14 7.59 20.26
C TYR A 76 -4.92 8.90 20.23
N LYS A 77 -6.21 8.87 20.61
CA LYS A 77 -7.10 10.03 20.66
C LYS A 77 -7.17 10.75 19.31
N PHE A 78 -7.40 9.98 18.27
CA PHE A 78 -7.66 10.55 16.96
C PHE A 78 -8.98 11.32 16.94
N ASN A 79 -9.00 12.48 16.31
CA ASN A 79 -10.21 13.25 16.03
C ASN A 79 -10.70 12.87 14.62
N GLU A 80 -12.00 12.66 14.47
CA GLU A 80 -12.61 12.45 13.16
C GLU A 80 -12.72 13.76 12.40
N CYS A 81 -12.45 13.71 11.09
CA CYS A 81 -12.54 14.86 10.20
C CYS A 81 -13.70 14.66 9.22
N HIS A 82 -14.66 15.58 9.21
CA HIS A 82 -15.78 15.59 8.27
C HIS A 82 -15.59 16.61 7.14
N ASP A 83 -14.76 17.63 7.36
CA ASP A 83 -14.41 18.64 6.36
C ASP A 83 -12.89 18.86 6.31
N LEU A 84 -12.25 18.45 5.22
CA LEU A 84 -10.82 18.63 5.01
C LEU A 84 -10.39 20.11 4.98
N ASN A 85 -11.31 21.05 4.76
CA ASN A 85 -10.97 22.48 4.80
C ASN A 85 -10.48 22.92 6.19
N GLU A 86 -10.94 22.26 7.25
CA GLU A 86 -10.48 22.48 8.64
C GLU A 86 -9.03 22.03 8.87
N LEU A 87 -8.49 21.20 7.98
CA LEU A 87 -7.13 20.66 8.05
C LEU A 87 -6.16 21.34 7.07
N SER A 88 -6.57 22.48 6.48
CA SER A 88 -5.68 23.30 5.65
C SER A 88 -4.60 23.94 6.51
N SER A 89 -3.34 23.77 6.12
CA SER A 89 -2.16 24.23 6.87
C SER A 89 -2.06 23.67 8.30
N VAL A 90 -2.75 22.58 8.60
CA VAL A 90 -2.63 21.85 9.86
C VAL A 90 -1.56 20.80 9.76
N GLU A 91 -0.55 20.90 10.62
CA GLU A 91 0.50 19.88 10.77
C GLU A 91 0.05 18.77 11.72
N GLY A 92 0.37 17.52 11.36
CA GLY A 92 0.02 16.40 12.22
C GLY A 92 0.16 15.03 11.56
N VAL A 93 -0.37 14.04 12.30
CA VAL A 93 -0.56 12.67 11.85
C VAL A 93 -2.00 12.53 11.36
N TYR A 94 -2.20 11.90 10.23
CA TYR A 94 -3.54 11.59 9.70
C TYR A 94 -3.69 10.09 9.47
N MET A 95 -4.93 9.64 9.49
CA MET A 95 -5.32 8.28 9.16
C MET A 95 -6.42 8.32 8.10
N ILE A 96 -6.19 7.65 6.99
CA ILE A 96 -7.19 7.39 5.95
C ILE A 96 -7.75 5.99 6.22
N VAL A 97 -9.06 5.87 6.24
CA VAL A 97 -9.78 4.60 6.39
C VAL A 97 -10.47 4.26 5.09
N LEU A 98 -10.37 3.00 4.69
CA LEU A 98 -10.93 2.41 3.50
C LEU A 98 -11.82 1.25 3.95
N ASP A 99 -13.06 1.53 4.36
CA ASP A 99 -13.95 0.54 4.98
C ASP A 99 -14.26 -0.65 4.06
N GLU A 100 -14.46 -0.40 2.77
CA GLU A 100 -14.71 -1.47 1.79
C GLU A 100 -13.58 -2.51 1.79
N PHE A 101 -12.34 -2.04 1.94
CA PHE A 101 -11.15 -2.90 1.93
C PHE A 101 -10.70 -3.31 3.33
N LYS A 102 -11.34 -2.79 4.39
CA LYS A 102 -10.94 -3.00 5.80
C LYS A 102 -9.46 -2.68 6.03
N GLN A 103 -9.04 -1.54 5.49
CA GLN A 103 -7.65 -1.08 5.54
C GLN A 103 -7.57 0.35 6.07
N ILE A 104 -6.45 0.64 6.74
CA ILE A 104 -6.07 2.00 7.11
C ILE A 104 -4.69 2.35 6.57
N TYR A 105 -4.46 3.64 6.42
CA TYR A 105 -3.14 4.21 6.15
C TYR A 105 -2.86 5.33 7.14
N ILE A 106 -1.69 5.31 7.78
CA ILE A 106 -1.20 6.38 8.65
C ILE A 106 -0.13 7.16 7.91
N GLY A 107 -0.20 8.48 7.98
CA GLY A 107 0.81 9.35 7.40
C GLY A 107 0.97 10.65 8.17
N ILE A 108 1.99 11.43 7.80
CA ILE A 108 2.29 12.74 8.36
C ILE A 108 2.28 13.81 7.28
N ALA A 109 1.93 15.01 7.66
CA ALA A 109 1.99 16.17 6.79
C ALA A 109 2.11 17.48 7.59
N SER A 110 2.75 18.48 6.98
CA SER A 110 2.67 19.88 7.41
C SER A 110 1.36 20.55 6.98
N ASP A 111 0.66 19.96 6.01
CA ASP A 111 -0.69 20.34 5.57
C ASP A 111 -1.44 19.05 5.23
N ILE A 112 -2.26 18.60 6.17
CA ILE A 112 -2.97 17.31 6.08
C ILE A 112 -3.94 17.30 4.89
N LYS A 113 -4.72 18.40 4.69
CA LYS A 113 -5.64 18.49 3.55
C LYS A 113 -4.91 18.29 2.23
N ARG A 114 -3.85 19.05 2.00
CA ARG A 114 -3.06 18.96 0.76
C ARG A 114 -2.50 17.57 0.56
N ARG A 115 -2.05 16.91 1.63
CA ARG A 115 -1.47 15.57 1.56
C ARG A 115 -2.51 14.50 1.22
N ILE A 116 -3.69 14.54 1.82
CA ILE A 116 -4.78 13.60 1.50
C ILE A 116 -5.24 13.78 0.06
N MET A 117 -5.46 15.03 -0.39
CA MET A 117 -5.80 15.30 -1.79
C MET A 117 -4.71 14.85 -2.77
N ALA A 118 -3.45 14.91 -2.37
CA ALA A 118 -2.34 14.39 -3.17
C ALA A 118 -2.42 12.85 -3.31
N HIS A 119 -2.79 12.11 -2.27
CA HIS A 119 -3.05 10.67 -2.38
C HIS A 119 -4.15 10.35 -3.38
N TRP A 120 -5.25 11.12 -3.37
CA TRP A 120 -6.38 10.92 -4.28
C TRP A 120 -6.06 11.22 -5.76
N SER A 121 -5.01 11.97 -6.03
CA SER A 121 -4.65 12.42 -7.38
C SER A 121 -3.38 11.80 -7.94
N LYS A 122 -2.54 11.23 -7.09
CA LYS A 122 -1.28 10.59 -7.50
C LYS A 122 -1.51 9.13 -7.84
N GLN A 123 -0.90 8.72 -8.96
CA GLN A 123 -0.74 7.31 -9.29
C GLN A 123 0.73 6.95 -9.13
N LYS A 124 1.02 5.80 -8.55
CA LYS A 124 2.39 5.26 -8.53
C LYS A 124 2.81 4.87 -9.93
N SER A 125 4.08 5.09 -10.24
CA SER A 125 4.67 4.53 -11.44
C SER A 125 4.69 3.00 -11.40
N LEU A 126 4.72 2.37 -12.57
CA LEU A 126 4.62 0.91 -12.71
C LEU A 126 5.67 0.16 -11.88
N GLU A 127 6.89 0.67 -11.84
CA GLU A 127 8.01 0.09 -11.09
C GLU A 127 7.79 0.11 -9.57
N ARG A 128 6.91 1.00 -9.11
CA ARG A 128 6.62 1.23 -7.69
C ARG A 128 5.31 0.61 -7.22
N LEU A 129 4.56 -0.03 -8.13
CA LEU A 129 3.32 -0.72 -7.76
C LEU A 129 3.62 -1.87 -6.80
N ILE A 130 4.65 -2.66 -7.11
CA ILE A 130 5.10 -3.76 -6.26
C ILE A 130 6.23 -3.27 -5.35
N PHE A 131 6.15 -3.59 -4.09
CA PHE A 131 7.16 -3.26 -3.10
C PHE A 131 7.74 -4.54 -2.48
N GLY A 132 8.91 -4.93 -2.97
CA GLY A 132 9.53 -6.22 -2.69
C GLY A 132 9.09 -7.27 -3.71
N ASP A 133 8.59 -8.39 -3.25
CA ASP A 133 8.06 -9.45 -4.12
C ASP A 133 6.53 -9.48 -4.15
N VAL A 134 5.97 -10.16 -5.14
CA VAL A 134 4.52 -10.24 -5.36
C VAL A 134 3.81 -10.91 -4.19
N CYS A 135 4.44 -11.90 -3.55
CA CYS A 135 3.82 -12.70 -2.50
C CYS A 135 3.59 -11.92 -1.19
N ASN A 136 4.22 -10.77 -1.02
CA ASN A 136 4.04 -9.95 0.20
C ASN A 136 3.83 -8.46 -0.07
N SER A 137 3.68 -8.07 -1.33
CA SER A 137 3.49 -6.66 -1.71
C SER A 137 2.07 -6.20 -1.42
N ILE A 138 1.92 -5.29 -0.47
CA ILE A 138 0.64 -4.61 -0.22
C ILE A 138 0.45 -3.45 -1.19
N LEU A 139 -0.80 -3.13 -1.52
CA LEU A 139 -1.13 -1.98 -2.34
C LEU A 139 -0.70 -0.67 -1.67
N SER A 140 -0.29 0.31 -2.48
CA SER A 140 -0.02 1.66 -1.96
C SER A 140 -1.32 2.41 -1.72
N ILE A 141 -1.35 3.28 -0.71
CA ILE A 141 -2.46 4.22 -0.54
C ILE A 141 -2.70 5.08 -1.80
N ASP A 142 -1.66 5.41 -2.56
CA ASP A 142 -1.77 6.18 -3.81
C ASP A 142 -2.42 5.38 -4.96
N SER A 143 -2.74 4.09 -4.75
CA SER A 143 -3.51 3.28 -5.71
C SER A 143 -5.02 3.43 -5.52
N PHE A 144 -5.45 3.98 -4.39
CA PHE A 144 -6.85 4.21 -4.06
C PHE A 144 -7.28 5.62 -4.45
N GLY A 145 -8.54 5.77 -4.85
CA GLY A 145 -9.11 7.04 -5.24
C GLY A 145 -9.77 7.79 -4.08
N ALA A 146 -10.35 8.95 -4.40
CA ALA A 146 -11.02 9.76 -3.41
C ALA A 146 -12.21 9.04 -2.76
N PHE A 147 -13.02 8.35 -3.56
CA PHE A 147 -14.24 7.70 -3.07
C PHE A 147 -14.01 6.36 -2.38
N ASP A 148 -12.79 5.83 -2.41
CA ASP A 148 -12.40 4.71 -1.57
C ASP A 148 -12.16 5.15 -0.12
N THR A 149 -11.87 6.46 0.10
CA THR A 149 -11.70 7.03 1.43
C THR A 149 -13.07 7.23 2.08
N THR A 150 -13.35 6.52 3.15
CA THR A 150 -14.66 6.53 3.83
C THR A 150 -14.64 7.31 5.13
N ARG A 151 -13.52 7.32 5.84
CA ARG A 151 -13.30 8.09 7.06
C ARG A 151 -11.90 8.68 7.08
N VAL A 152 -11.77 9.85 7.68
CA VAL A 152 -10.48 10.52 7.90
C VAL A 152 -10.38 10.87 9.38
N TYR A 153 -9.23 10.56 9.97
CA TYR A 153 -8.90 10.92 11.34
C TYR A 153 -7.58 11.67 11.39
N TYR A 154 -7.39 12.50 12.41
CA TYR A 154 -6.15 13.26 12.57
C TYR A 154 -5.76 13.50 14.03
N ILE A 155 -4.47 13.76 14.25
CA ILE A 155 -3.90 14.28 15.50
C ILE A 155 -3.04 15.47 15.15
N LYS A 156 -3.37 16.66 15.70
CA LYS A 156 -2.52 17.85 15.57
C LYS A 156 -1.29 17.68 16.44
N THR A 157 -0.11 17.70 15.85
CA THR A 157 1.16 17.56 16.59
C THR A 157 2.34 18.01 15.73
N TYR A 158 3.34 18.59 16.37
CA TYR A 158 4.63 18.92 15.75
C TYR A 158 5.65 17.79 15.85
N SER A 159 5.39 16.78 16.71
CA SER A 159 6.22 15.58 16.83
C SER A 159 5.75 14.48 15.88
N THR A 160 5.57 14.84 14.60
CA THR A 160 4.89 13.99 13.61
C THR A 160 5.59 12.65 13.38
N TYR A 161 6.90 12.66 13.17
CA TYR A 161 7.67 11.44 12.87
C TYR A 161 7.64 10.41 14.00
N SER A 162 7.90 10.85 15.24
CA SER A 162 7.90 9.96 16.39
C SER A 162 6.51 9.39 16.68
N MET A 163 5.47 10.19 16.44
CA MET A 163 4.09 9.76 16.62
C MET A 163 3.68 8.76 15.54
N GLU A 164 3.95 9.03 14.27
CA GLU A 164 3.68 8.11 13.17
C GLU A 164 4.39 6.77 13.40
N GLU A 165 5.69 6.79 13.68
CA GLU A 165 6.48 5.59 13.93
C GLU A 165 5.91 4.77 15.09
N LYS A 166 5.55 5.44 16.21
CA LYS A 166 4.94 4.81 17.38
C LYS A 166 3.62 4.13 17.06
N ILE A 167 2.80 4.75 16.22
CA ILE A 167 1.50 4.21 15.81
C ILE A 167 1.74 3.03 14.85
N VAL A 168 2.49 3.26 13.75
CA VAL A 168 2.67 2.27 12.68
C VAL A 168 3.33 0.98 13.20
N LYS A 169 4.30 1.07 14.12
CA LYS A 169 4.93 -0.10 14.74
C LYS A 169 3.95 -1.00 15.52
N ARG A 170 2.80 -0.47 15.91
CA ARG A 170 1.80 -1.17 16.72
C ARG A 170 0.54 -1.54 15.94
N LEU A 171 0.48 -1.19 14.65
CA LEU A 171 -0.63 -1.59 13.80
C LEU A 171 -0.60 -3.10 13.58
N ASP A 172 -1.79 -3.68 13.58
CA ASP A 172 -1.97 -5.01 13.03
C ASP A 172 -1.77 -4.97 11.52
N THR A 173 -0.85 -5.80 11.03
CA THR A 173 -0.49 -5.84 9.60
C THR A 173 -1.65 -6.29 8.72
N ARG A 174 -2.66 -6.95 9.28
CA ARG A 174 -3.87 -7.35 8.56
C ARG A 174 -4.63 -6.15 7.99
N PHE A 175 -4.60 -5.01 8.68
CA PHE A 175 -5.43 -3.85 8.40
C PHE A 175 -4.64 -2.62 7.92
N SER A 176 -3.33 -2.76 7.69
CA SER A 176 -2.46 -1.61 7.40
C SER A 176 -1.91 -1.62 5.98
N LEU A 177 -2.04 -0.50 5.28
CA LEU A 177 -1.39 -0.23 4.00
C LEU A 177 0.00 0.41 4.15
N ASN A 178 0.47 0.63 5.38
CA ASN A 178 1.79 1.19 5.59
C ASN A 178 2.89 0.20 5.17
N ARG A 179 3.59 0.52 4.08
CA ARG A 179 4.69 -0.30 3.53
C ARG A 179 5.98 -0.16 4.34
N THR A 180 6.15 1.01 4.99
CA THR A 180 7.30 1.33 5.85
C THR A 180 6.82 2.06 7.09
N ALA A 181 7.54 1.95 8.19
CA ALA A 181 7.28 2.75 9.38
C ALA A 181 8.03 4.10 9.24
N GLY A 182 7.29 5.20 9.29
CA GLY A 182 7.88 6.53 9.48
C GLY A 182 8.56 7.17 8.27
N GLY A 183 8.31 6.76 7.05
CA GLY A 183 8.66 7.50 5.82
C GLY A 183 10.14 7.88 5.61
N ILE A 184 10.99 7.75 6.61
CA ILE A 184 12.40 8.10 6.52
C ILE A 184 13.21 6.86 6.15
N GLY A 185 13.70 6.93 4.94
CA GLY A 185 15.00 6.39 4.58
C GLY A 185 15.25 4.92 4.91
N SER A 186 14.78 4.04 4.05
CA SER A 186 15.68 2.97 3.68
C SER A 186 16.98 3.62 3.20
N SER A 187 18.04 3.49 3.98
CA SER A 187 19.38 3.77 3.48
C SER A 187 19.58 2.82 2.29
N VAL A 188 19.64 3.37 1.10
CA VAL A 188 20.09 2.66 -0.09
C VAL A 188 21.60 2.48 0.12
N THR A 189 22.01 1.33 0.61
CA THR A 189 23.42 0.94 0.57
C THR A 189 23.69 0.43 -0.83
N PHE A 190 24.33 1.25 -1.65
CA PHE A 190 24.96 0.79 -2.88
C PHE A 190 26.17 -0.05 -2.47
N THR A 191 26.09 -1.36 -2.61
CA THR A 191 27.31 -2.19 -2.59
C THR A 191 27.88 -2.17 -4.00
N ASP A 192 29.18 -1.99 -4.11
CA ASP A 192 29.96 -1.71 -5.34
C ASP A 192 30.02 -2.88 -6.33
N ASP A 193 29.22 -3.90 -6.15
CA ASP A 193 29.15 -5.05 -7.04
C ASP A 193 27.78 -5.09 -7.72
N SER A 194 27.74 -4.34 -8.82
CA SER A 194 26.89 -4.41 -10.00
C SER A 194 25.47 -4.98 -9.85
N THR A 195 24.51 -4.14 -10.20
CA THR A 195 23.20 -4.42 -10.81
C THR A 195 22.05 -4.94 -9.96
N THR A 196 22.18 -5.03 -8.65
CA THR A 196 21.00 -5.21 -7.82
C THR A 196 21.05 -4.18 -6.69
N ALA A 197 20.33 -3.06 -6.87
CA ALA A 197 20.04 -2.19 -5.75
C ALA A 197 19.18 -2.99 -4.76
N VAL A 198 19.81 -3.66 -3.83
CA VAL A 198 19.15 -4.25 -2.67
C VAL A 198 18.70 -3.07 -1.84
N ILE A 199 17.44 -2.66 -2.05
CA ILE A 199 16.77 -1.78 -1.11
C ILE A 199 16.68 -2.58 0.18
N ALA A 200 17.69 -2.46 1.02
CA ALA A 200 17.65 -2.96 2.38
C ALA A 200 16.57 -2.15 3.11
N VAL A 201 15.36 -2.64 3.07
CA VAL A 201 14.25 -2.10 3.86
C VAL A 201 14.52 -2.48 5.30
N THR A 202 15.19 -1.60 6.01
CA THR A 202 15.59 -1.82 7.38
C THR A 202 14.39 -1.95 8.32
N ALA A 203 14.44 -3.00 9.06
CA ALA A 203 13.99 -3.27 10.44
C ALA A 203 12.52 -3.04 10.86
N ASN A 204 11.73 -2.20 10.22
CA ASN A 204 10.37 -1.88 10.68
C ASN A 204 9.28 -2.12 9.61
N ARG A 205 9.61 -2.81 8.54
CA ARG A 205 8.67 -3.16 7.49
C ARG A 205 7.69 -4.20 8.01
N ARG A 206 6.41 -3.85 8.01
CA ARG A 206 5.33 -4.82 8.21
C ARG A 206 4.86 -5.29 6.84
N THR A 207 4.96 -6.59 6.63
CA THR A 207 4.53 -7.24 5.40
C THR A 207 3.54 -8.35 5.74
N ARG A 208 2.68 -8.64 4.78
CA ARG A 208 1.79 -9.81 4.82
C ARG A 208 2.15 -10.72 3.66
N ALA A 209 2.08 -12.02 3.88
CA ALA A 209 2.15 -12.99 2.82
C ALA A 209 0.75 -13.18 2.20
N LEU A 210 0.67 -13.15 0.88
CA LEU A 210 -0.56 -13.33 0.11
C LEU A 210 -0.61 -14.73 -0.54
N ILE A 211 0.25 -15.62 -0.06
CA ILE A 211 0.49 -16.95 -0.65
C ILE A 211 -0.77 -17.82 -0.60
N GLU A 212 -1.59 -17.67 0.45
CA GLU A 212 -2.83 -18.45 0.55
C GLU A 212 -3.79 -18.23 -0.62
N PHE A 213 -3.76 -17.02 -1.22
CA PHE A 213 -4.60 -16.64 -2.37
C PHE A 213 -3.92 -16.89 -3.71
N LEU A 214 -2.64 -17.30 -3.72
CA LEU A 214 -1.83 -17.43 -4.92
C LEU A 214 -2.15 -18.74 -5.65
N ASN A 215 -2.49 -18.62 -6.94
CA ASN A 215 -2.40 -19.73 -7.87
C ASN A 215 -0.93 -19.88 -8.29
N ILE A 216 -0.39 -21.08 -8.15
CA ILE A 216 1.04 -21.35 -8.42
C ILE A 216 1.40 -21.16 -9.90
N ASP A 217 0.49 -21.47 -10.82
CA ASP A 217 0.72 -21.35 -12.26
C ASP A 217 0.79 -19.87 -12.68
N ASP A 218 0.05 -18.99 -12.02
CA ASP A 218 0.16 -17.55 -12.23
C ASP A 218 1.57 -17.07 -11.85
N LEU A 219 2.13 -17.55 -10.73
CA LEU A 219 3.49 -17.21 -10.34
C LEU A 219 4.51 -17.76 -11.33
N LYS A 220 4.41 -19.04 -11.73
CA LYS A 220 5.27 -19.65 -12.75
C LYS A 220 5.30 -18.86 -14.07
N SER A 221 4.17 -18.24 -14.43
CA SER A 221 4.05 -17.49 -15.67
C SER A 221 4.80 -16.14 -15.69
N ILE A 222 5.22 -15.64 -14.52
CA ILE A 222 5.78 -14.28 -14.36
C ILE A 222 7.17 -14.25 -13.73
N VAL A 223 7.67 -15.37 -13.23
CA VAL A 223 9.01 -15.46 -12.63
C VAL A 223 9.87 -16.45 -13.37
N SER A 224 11.17 -16.20 -13.42
CA SER A 224 12.16 -17.14 -13.94
C SER A 224 12.36 -18.32 -12.96
N GLU A 225 12.94 -19.43 -13.45
CA GLU A 225 13.30 -20.57 -12.60
C GLU A 225 14.18 -20.17 -11.40
N LYS A 226 15.13 -19.27 -11.63
CA LYS A 226 16.00 -18.73 -10.58
C LYS A 226 15.21 -17.95 -9.52
N GLU A 227 14.28 -17.09 -9.95
CA GLU A 227 13.39 -16.38 -9.05
C GLU A 227 12.47 -17.34 -8.31
N MET A 228 11.92 -18.35 -9.00
CA MET A 228 11.06 -19.37 -8.38
C MET A 228 11.78 -20.06 -7.24
N LYS A 229 13.06 -20.44 -7.43
CA LYS A 229 13.86 -21.02 -6.35
C LYS A 229 13.95 -20.09 -5.13
N CYS A 230 14.19 -18.79 -5.36
CA CYS A 230 14.21 -17.80 -4.27
C CYS A 230 12.86 -17.68 -3.56
N TYR A 231 11.73 -17.78 -4.28
CA TYR A 231 10.40 -17.78 -3.68
C TYR A 231 10.19 -19.04 -2.82
N LEU A 232 10.55 -20.21 -3.31
CA LEU A 232 10.42 -21.48 -2.58
C LEU A 232 11.27 -21.52 -1.30
N ASP A 233 12.45 -20.92 -1.35
CA ASP A 233 13.34 -20.82 -0.17
C ASP A 233 12.79 -19.81 0.86
N ARG A 234 12.17 -18.74 0.40
CA ARG A 234 11.58 -17.69 1.27
C ARG A 234 10.23 -18.06 1.85
N TYR A 235 9.44 -18.83 1.12
CA TYR A 235 8.06 -19.18 1.45
C TYR A 235 7.85 -20.70 1.43
N PRO A 236 8.07 -21.42 2.54
CA PRO A 236 7.86 -22.86 2.64
C PRO A 236 6.44 -23.31 2.24
N GLU A 237 5.44 -22.41 2.43
CA GLU A 237 4.04 -22.67 2.05
C GLU A 237 3.87 -22.86 0.54
N LEU A 238 4.69 -22.19 -0.29
CA LEU A 238 4.68 -22.38 -1.73
C LEU A 238 5.16 -23.78 -2.12
N ARG A 239 6.13 -24.33 -1.40
CA ARG A 239 6.63 -25.68 -1.65
C ARG A 239 5.55 -26.72 -1.42
N ARG A 240 4.78 -26.58 -0.33
CA ARG A 240 3.62 -27.44 -0.06
C ARG A 240 2.57 -27.34 -1.16
N LYS A 241 2.22 -26.13 -1.61
CA LYS A 241 1.28 -25.94 -2.72
C LYS A 241 1.74 -26.58 -4.04
N LEU A 242 3.04 -26.63 -4.29
CA LEU A 242 3.60 -27.31 -5.46
C LEU A 242 3.52 -28.85 -5.35
N GLU A 243 3.70 -29.38 -4.15
CA GLU A 243 3.63 -30.81 -3.87
C GLU A 243 2.19 -31.32 -3.93
N ASP A 244 1.23 -30.49 -3.48
CA ASP A 244 -0.21 -30.80 -3.50
C ASP A 244 -0.86 -30.67 -4.89
N ASN A 245 -0.23 -29.91 -5.82
CA ASN A 245 -0.67 -29.73 -7.21
C ASN A 245 0.53 -29.94 -8.17
N PRO A 246 0.94 -31.19 -8.44
CA PRO A 246 2.07 -31.52 -9.31
C PRO A 246 1.83 -31.19 -10.80
#